data_40300b6596ea449d86e268d930e8d5eb
#
_entry.id   40300b6596ea449d86e268d930e8d5eb
#
_cell.length_a   1.000
_cell.length_b   1.000
_cell.length_c   1.000
_cell.angle_alpha   90.00
_cell.angle_beta   90.00
_cell.angle_gamma   90.00
#
_symmetry.space_group_name_H-M   'P 1'
#
loop_
_entity.id
_entity.type
_entity.pdbx_description
1 polymer ?
#
loop_
_entity_poly.entity_id
_entity_poly.type
_entity_poly.pdbx_seq_one_letter_code
_entity_poly.pdbx_strand_id
1 'polypeptide(L)'
;YNEEDWPTVEKMAGRFDFSVTVLPLPSGQQFPSALATFLGEEMDAVRERVDCGVQQVITEAVRDLWHRLLRAVRHFGEQVKGDKVVHKAMIRNLRDLCEVLLRLNLNDDQRLNEMNRKVLEALGSYDAEDLKKKNRRNRKDAGAEAERIAKDMAAFMGG
;
A
#
# COMPACT_ATOMS: atom_id res chain seq x y z
N TYR A 1 -33.97 -15.02 -15.82
CA TYR A 1 -33.19 -13.77 -15.82
C TYR A 1 -33.80 -12.89 -16.89
N ASN A 2 -34.42 -11.78 -16.49
CA ASN A 2 -35.01 -10.84 -17.41
C ASN A 2 -34.08 -9.61 -17.50
N GLU A 3 -33.54 -9.33 -18.68
CA GLU A 3 -32.59 -8.20 -18.88
C GLU A 3 -33.25 -6.84 -18.60
N GLU A 4 -34.59 -6.77 -18.69
CA GLU A 4 -35.37 -5.56 -18.42
C GLU A 4 -35.41 -5.16 -16.92
N ASP A 5 -35.07 -6.10 -16.02
CA ASP A 5 -35.03 -5.85 -14.55
C ASP A 5 -33.72 -5.16 -14.10
N TRP A 6 -32.75 -5.02 -15.01
CA TRP A 6 -31.48 -4.39 -14.71
C TRP A 6 -31.50 -2.90 -15.03
N PRO A 7 -31.06 -2.05 -14.11
CA PRO A 7 -30.96 -0.62 -14.39
C PRO A 7 -29.95 -0.38 -15.51
N THR A 8 -30.26 0.53 -16.43
CA THR A 8 -29.33 0.95 -17.49
C THR A 8 -28.03 1.49 -16.90
N VAL A 9 -26.93 1.42 -17.68
CA VAL A 9 -25.61 1.90 -17.27
C VAL A 9 -25.67 3.36 -16.81
N GLU A 10 -26.49 4.21 -17.45
CA GLU A 10 -26.69 5.61 -17.08
C GLU A 10 -27.40 5.74 -15.73
N LYS A 11 -28.42 4.90 -15.46
CA LYS A 11 -29.09 4.87 -14.15
C LYS A 11 -28.18 4.36 -13.05
N MET A 12 -27.27 3.43 -13.36
CA MET A 12 -26.28 2.96 -12.39
C MET A 12 -25.20 4.01 -12.12
N ALA A 13 -24.66 4.65 -13.15
CA ALA A 13 -23.65 5.70 -13.01
C ALA A 13 -24.14 6.86 -12.14
N GLY A 14 -25.42 7.24 -12.26
CA GLY A 14 -26.00 8.30 -11.43
C GLY A 14 -26.31 7.92 -9.98
N ARG A 15 -26.15 6.64 -9.58
CA ARG A 15 -26.34 6.18 -8.19
C ARG A 15 -25.05 6.17 -7.36
N PHE A 16 -23.90 6.30 -8.01
CA PHE A 16 -22.60 6.33 -7.37
C PHE A 16 -22.02 7.74 -7.54
N ASP A 17 -22.10 8.52 -6.47
CA ASP A 17 -21.37 9.78 -6.38
C ASP A 17 -20.09 9.54 -5.57
N PHE A 18 -18.97 9.99 -6.09
CA PHE A 18 -17.66 9.86 -5.46
C PHE A 18 -16.96 11.22 -5.48
N SER A 19 -16.81 11.80 -4.31
CA SER A 19 -16.05 13.04 -4.16
C SER A 19 -14.78 12.79 -3.35
N VAL A 20 -13.66 13.33 -3.80
CA VAL A 20 -12.39 13.32 -3.07
C VAL A 20 -12.08 14.76 -2.67
N THR A 21 -12.00 15.00 -1.37
CA THR A 21 -11.53 16.27 -0.82
C THR A 21 -10.11 16.07 -0.30
N VAL A 22 -9.15 16.79 -0.89
CA VAL A 22 -7.77 16.80 -0.41
C VAL A 22 -7.62 17.95 0.56
N LEU A 23 -7.37 17.63 1.82
CA LEU A 23 -7.07 18.59 2.87
C LEU A 23 -5.57 18.58 3.17
N PRO A 24 -4.95 19.74 3.43
CA PRO A 24 -3.57 19.78 3.91
C PRO A 24 -3.49 19.09 5.29
N LEU A 25 -2.36 18.43 5.56
CA LEU A 25 -2.09 17.93 6.90
C LEU A 25 -1.99 19.13 7.86
N PRO A 26 -2.68 19.09 9.01
CA PRO A 26 -2.57 20.15 10.00
C PRO A 26 -1.14 20.23 10.53
N SER A 27 -0.69 21.45 10.85
CA SER A 27 0.60 21.72 11.47
C SER A 27 0.40 22.67 12.63
N GLY A 28 1.13 22.49 13.71
CA GLY A 28 1.12 23.39 14.85
C GLY A 28 1.46 24.85 14.52
N GLN A 29 2.12 25.07 13.38
CA GLN A 29 2.46 26.42 12.89
C GLN A 29 1.31 27.14 12.18
N GLN A 30 0.24 26.45 11.81
CA GLN A 30 -0.89 27.01 11.05
C GLN A 30 -1.92 27.75 11.92
N PHE A 31 -1.71 27.80 13.23
CA PHE A 31 -2.60 28.54 14.11
C PHE A 31 -2.46 30.05 13.92
N PRO A 32 -3.59 30.79 13.84
CA PRO A 32 -3.55 32.26 13.74
C PRO A 32 -2.80 32.91 14.91
N SER A 33 -2.03 33.93 14.62
CA SER A 33 -1.27 34.69 15.63
C SER A 33 -2.16 35.26 16.75
N ALA A 34 -3.42 35.59 16.44
CA ALA A 34 -4.40 36.06 17.42
C ALA A 34 -4.68 35.02 18.52
N LEU A 35 -4.74 33.70 18.16
CA LEU A 35 -4.87 32.62 19.12
C LEU A 35 -3.61 32.45 19.99
N ALA A 36 -2.43 32.63 19.39
CA ALA A 36 -1.16 32.60 20.14
C ALA A 36 -1.10 33.67 21.22
N THR A 37 -1.60 34.88 20.92
CA THR A 37 -1.65 35.99 21.87
C THR A 37 -2.64 35.73 23.02
N PHE A 38 -3.72 35.00 22.72
CA PHE A 38 -4.77 34.68 23.72
C PHE A 38 -4.39 33.51 24.64
N LEU A 39 -3.74 32.48 24.11
CA LEU A 39 -3.42 31.24 24.86
C LEU A 39 -2.03 31.27 25.49
N GLY A 40 -1.14 32.18 25.10
CA GLY A 40 0.19 32.28 25.68
C GLY A 40 0.99 30.98 25.65
N GLU A 41 1.49 30.55 26.80
CA GLU A 41 2.29 29.32 26.95
C GLU A 41 1.49 28.02 26.62
N GLU A 42 0.16 28.05 26.74
CA GLU A 42 -0.69 26.89 26.41
C GLU A 42 -0.69 26.60 24.89
N MET A 43 -0.38 27.62 24.06
CA MET A 43 -0.31 27.45 22.61
C MET A 43 0.79 26.48 22.19
N ASP A 44 1.92 26.48 22.84
CA ASP A 44 3.03 25.60 22.49
C ASP A 44 2.68 24.12 22.80
N ALA A 45 1.98 23.88 23.88
CA ALA A 45 1.46 22.55 24.20
C ALA A 45 0.39 22.08 23.18
N VAL A 46 -0.42 22.99 22.66
CA VAL A 46 -1.41 22.67 21.60
C VAL A 46 -0.69 22.33 20.30
N ARG A 47 0.31 23.13 19.89
CA ARG A 47 1.12 22.89 18.69
C ARG A 47 1.80 21.54 18.74
N GLU A 48 2.49 21.25 19.84
CA GLU A 48 3.18 19.98 20.04
C GLU A 48 2.20 18.80 19.96
N ARG A 49 1.02 18.93 20.55
CA ARG A 49 0.00 17.86 20.49
C ARG A 49 -0.51 17.61 19.07
N VAL A 50 -0.69 18.67 18.28
CA VAL A 50 -1.08 18.55 16.87
C VAL A 50 0.02 17.89 16.05
N ASP A 51 1.26 18.34 16.22
CA ASP A 51 2.40 17.80 15.47
C ASP A 51 2.66 16.33 15.85
N CYS A 52 2.58 15.95 17.14
CA CYS A 52 2.64 14.58 17.59
C CYS A 52 1.51 13.72 17.00
N GLY A 53 0.29 14.23 16.99
CA GLY A 53 -0.86 13.53 16.40
C GLY A 53 -0.68 13.26 14.91
N VAL A 54 -0.18 14.25 14.16
CA VAL A 54 0.12 14.09 12.72
C VAL A 54 1.22 13.06 12.49
N GLN A 55 2.29 13.11 13.28
CA GLN A 55 3.39 12.14 13.17
C GLN A 55 2.92 10.71 13.48
N GLN A 56 2.03 10.53 14.44
CA GLN A 56 1.43 9.24 14.72
C GLN A 56 0.64 8.71 13.52
N VAL A 57 -0.23 9.55 12.93
CA VAL A 57 -1.03 9.17 11.75
C VAL A 57 -0.12 8.79 10.57
N ILE A 58 0.95 9.54 10.31
CA ILE A 58 1.92 9.23 9.24
C ILE A 58 2.60 7.89 9.54
N THR A 59 3.02 7.65 10.77
CA THR A 59 3.67 6.39 11.18
C THR A 59 2.74 5.19 10.98
N GLU A 60 1.48 5.32 11.37
CA GLU A 60 0.47 4.29 11.19
C GLU A 60 0.19 4.03 9.70
N ALA A 61 0.12 5.09 8.89
CA ALA A 61 -0.06 4.98 7.45
C ALA A 61 1.11 4.20 6.79
N VAL A 62 2.37 4.54 7.12
CA VAL A 62 3.55 3.82 6.62
C VAL A 62 3.53 2.35 7.06
N ARG A 63 3.14 2.08 8.31
CA ARG A 63 2.98 0.70 8.80
C ARG A 63 1.94 -0.08 7.99
N ASP A 64 0.81 0.54 7.63
CA ASP A 64 -0.20 -0.09 6.78
C ASP A 64 0.33 -0.39 5.37
N LEU A 65 1.15 0.50 4.77
CA LEU A 65 1.80 0.24 3.49
C LEU A 65 2.71 -0.99 3.57
N TRP A 66 3.51 -1.12 4.61
CA TRP A 66 4.33 -2.31 4.85
C TRP A 66 3.50 -3.59 4.95
N HIS A 67 2.38 -3.55 5.69
CA HIS A 67 1.46 -4.69 5.80
C HIS A 67 0.84 -5.08 4.46
N ARG A 68 0.47 -4.10 3.64
CA ARG A 68 -0.09 -4.36 2.30
C ARG A 68 0.92 -5.04 1.40
N LEU A 69 2.16 -4.54 1.37
CA LEU A 69 3.23 -5.13 0.56
C LEU A 69 3.55 -6.55 1.03
N LEU A 70 3.71 -6.77 2.33
CA LEU A 70 3.97 -8.09 2.91
C LEU A 70 2.86 -9.10 2.56
N ARG A 71 1.60 -8.69 2.66
CA ARG A 71 0.45 -9.52 2.31
C ARG A 71 0.47 -9.93 0.84
N ALA A 72 0.78 -8.98 -0.05
CA ALA A 72 0.87 -9.24 -1.48
C ALA A 72 2.00 -10.22 -1.82
N VAL A 73 3.18 -10.04 -1.22
CA VAL A 73 4.34 -10.93 -1.39
C VAL A 73 4.04 -12.35 -0.87
N ARG A 74 3.43 -12.47 0.30
CA ARG A 74 3.02 -13.78 0.86
C ARG A 74 2.00 -14.46 -0.05
N HIS A 75 0.97 -13.73 -0.48
CA HIS A 75 -0.03 -14.26 -1.39
C HIS A 75 0.58 -14.74 -2.70
N PHE A 76 1.52 -13.97 -3.28
CA PHE A 76 2.26 -14.38 -4.45
C PHE A 76 3.01 -15.70 -4.20
N GLY A 77 3.77 -15.80 -3.11
CA GLY A 77 4.53 -17.00 -2.74
C GLY A 77 3.64 -18.24 -2.58
N GLU A 78 2.50 -18.11 -1.92
CA GLU A 78 1.52 -19.19 -1.73
C GLU A 78 0.93 -19.68 -3.06
N GLN A 79 0.58 -18.76 -3.96
CA GLN A 79 0.04 -19.10 -5.27
C GLN A 79 1.06 -19.82 -6.16
N VAL A 80 2.31 -19.37 -6.11
CA VAL A 80 3.40 -19.94 -6.92
C VAL A 80 3.83 -21.31 -6.38
N LYS A 81 3.86 -21.51 -5.05
CA LYS A 81 4.18 -22.80 -4.43
C LYS A 81 3.06 -23.82 -4.56
N GLY A 82 1.82 -23.36 -4.48
CA GLY A 82 0.65 -24.21 -4.63
C GLY A 82 0.51 -24.76 -6.07
N ASP A 83 -0.32 -25.80 -6.22
CA ASP A 83 -0.61 -26.36 -7.54
C ASP A 83 -1.67 -25.53 -8.31
N LYS A 84 -1.78 -24.25 -7.98
CA LYS A 84 -2.75 -23.32 -8.57
C LYS A 84 -2.21 -22.68 -9.85
N VAL A 85 -3.13 -22.25 -10.70
CA VAL A 85 -2.79 -21.51 -11.91
C VAL A 85 -2.41 -20.07 -11.51
N VAL A 86 -1.24 -19.62 -11.95
CA VAL A 86 -0.83 -18.23 -11.79
C VAL A 86 -1.43 -17.41 -12.93
N HIS A 87 -2.30 -16.49 -12.59
CA HIS A 87 -2.98 -15.62 -13.56
C HIS A 87 -2.17 -14.33 -13.81
N LYS A 88 -2.21 -13.83 -15.04
CA LYS A 88 -1.58 -12.54 -15.41
C LYS A 88 -2.01 -11.39 -14.50
N ALA A 89 -3.28 -11.41 -14.07
CA ALA A 89 -3.82 -10.40 -13.16
C ALA A 89 -3.08 -10.34 -11.82
N MET A 90 -2.60 -11.48 -11.30
CA MET A 90 -1.86 -11.50 -10.02
C MET A 90 -0.55 -10.72 -10.10
N ILE A 91 0.22 -10.95 -11.16
CA ILE A 91 1.51 -10.25 -11.36
C ILE A 91 1.27 -8.77 -11.63
N ARG A 92 0.27 -8.44 -12.47
CA ARG A 92 -0.13 -7.06 -12.71
C ARG A 92 -0.53 -6.36 -11.42
N ASN A 93 -1.40 -6.97 -10.62
CA ASN A 93 -1.85 -6.41 -9.34
C ASN A 93 -0.69 -6.19 -8.36
N LEU A 94 0.34 -7.05 -8.38
CA LEU A 94 1.54 -6.83 -7.57
C LEU A 94 2.32 -5.60 -8.06
N ARG A 95 2.51 -5.44 -9.38
CA ARG A 95 3.17 -4.27 -9.98
C ARG A 95 2.39 -2.99 -9.68
N ASP A 96 1.08 -3.00 -9.92
CA ASP A 96 0.18 -1.87 -9.67
C ASP A 96 0.20 -1.46 -8.18
N LEU A 97 0.20 -2.43 -7.27
CA LEU A 97 0.34 -2.17 -5.83
C LEU A 97 1.67 -1.47 -5.53
N CYS A 98 2.78 -1.97 -6.06
CA CYS A 98 4.09 -1.38 -5.84
C CYS A 98 4.15 0.08 -6.33
N GLU A 99 3.55 0.39 -7.48
CA GLU A 99 3.47 1.77 -7.98
C GLU A 99 2.64 2.68 -7.06
N VAL A 100 1.50 2.17 -6.58
CA VAL A 100 0.64 2.93 -5.65
C VAL A 100 1.34 3.17 -4.33
N LEU A 101 2.06 2.18 -3.80
CA LEU A 101 2.79 2.32 -2.53
C LEU A 101 3.85 3.41 -2.59
N LEU A 102 4.57 3.55 -3.70
CA LEU A 102 5.54 4.64 -3.89
C LEU A 102 4.89 6.03 -3.79
N ARG A 103 3.68 6.17 -4.35
CA ARG A 103 2.93 7.45 -4.30
C ARG A 103 2.36 7.74 -2.92
N LEU A 104 2.04 6.71 -2.14
CA LEU A 104 1.48 6.85 -0.80
C LEU A 104 2.54 6.97 0.31
N ASN A 105 3.81 6.78 -0.02
CA ASN A 105 4.91 6.91 0.93
C ASN A 105 5.22 8.38 1.24
N LEU A 106 4.32 9.05 1.94
CA LEU A 106 4.37 10.49 2.22
C LEU A 106 5.56 10.91 3.08
N ASN A 107 6.10 9.99 3.86
CA ASN A 107 7.25 10.23 4.74
C ASN A 107 8.59 9.89 4.08
N ASP A 108 8.57 9.52 2.79
CA ASP A 108 9.73 9.05 2.02
C ASP A 108 10.57 7.99 2.78
N ASP A 109 9.87 7.00 3.37
CA ASP A 109 10.54 5.87 4.02
C ASP A 109 11.40 5.13 3.00
N GLN A 110 12.72 5.34 3.09
CA GLN A 110 13.71 4.78 2.17
C GLN A 110 13.72 3.25 2.19
N ARG A 111 13.46 2.65 3.36
CA ARG A 111 13.43 1.18 3.51
C ARG A 111 12.23 0.59 2.77
N LEU A 112 11.07 1.26 2.84
CA LEU A 112 9.89 0.87 2.08
C LEU A 112 10.15 0.99 0.57
N ASN A 113 10.79 2.06 0.14
CA ASN A 113 11.16 2.28 -1.26
C ASN A 113 12.13 1.19 -1.77
N GLU A 114 13.16 0.87 -1.00
CA GLU A 114 14.12 -0.19 -1.34
C GLU A 114 13.45 -1.57 -1.40
N MET A 115 12.60 -1.88 -0.41
CA MET A 115 11.89 -3.16 -0.38
C MET A 115 10.90 -3.28 -1.54
N ASN A 116 10.19 -2.19 -1.85
CA ASN A 116 9.28 -2.14 -2.98
C ASN A 116 9.99 -2.38 -4.32
N ARG A 117 11.16 -1.73 -4.52
CA ARG A 117 12.01 -1.98 -5.69
C ARG A 117 12.46 -3.44 -5.75
N LYS A 118 12.91 -4.01 -4.62
CA LYS A 118 13.32 -5.42 -4.54
C LYS A 118 12.18 -6.37 -4.93
N VAL A 119 10.95 -6.08 -4.48
CA VAL A 119 9.75 -6.86 -4.87
C VAL A 119 9.50 -6.77 -6.37
N LEU A 120 9.57 -5.57 -6.96
CA LEU A 120 9.38 -5.37 -8.40
C LEU A 120 10.43 -6.10 -9.24
N GLU A 121 11.70 -6.01 -8.86
CA GLU A 121 12.81 -6.64 -9.57
C GLU A 121 12.74 -8.17 -9.46
N ALA A 122 12.47 -8.69 -8.27
CA ALA A 122 12.53 -10.13 -8.02
C ALA A 122 11.24 -10.87 -8.41
N LEU A 123 10.08 -10.30 -8.13
CA LEU A 123 8.78 -10.97 -8.34
C LEU A 123 7.99 -10.36 -9.48
N GLY A 124 8.06 -9.05 -9.65
CA GLY A 124 7.39 -8.33 -10.72
C GLY A 124 8.00 -8.56 -12.10
N SER A 125 9.22 -9.08 -12.21
CA SER A 125 9.90 -9.40 -13.47
C SER A 125 9.31 -10.61 -14.19
N TYR A 126 8.67 -11.53 -13.45
CA TYR A 126 8.05 -12.72 -14.03
C TYR A 126 6.82 -12.39 -14.85
N ASP A 127 6.59 -13.19 -15.90
CA ASP A 127 5.32 -13.27 -16.59
C ASP A 127 4.55 -14.53 -16.16
N ALA A 128 3.21 -14.53 -16.38
CA ALA A 128 2.38 -15.68 -16.04
C ALA A 128 2.79 -16.97 -16.81
N GLU A 129 3.38 -16.79 -18.00
CA GLU A 129 3.92 -17.90 -18.81
C GLU A 129 5.12 -18.55 -18.11
N ASP A 130 5.99 -17.76 -17.47
CA ASP A 130 7.17 -18.25 -16.74
C ASP A 130 6.77 -19.06 -15.52
N LEU A 131 5.60 -18.77 -14.95
CA LEU A 131 5.08 -19.40 -13.74
C LEU A 131 4.01 -20.47 -14.02
N LYS A 132 3.91 -20.96 -15.27
CA LYS A 132 3.05 -22.09 -15.59
C LYS A 132 3.51 -23.36 -14.86
N LYS A 133 2.57 -24.29 -14.61
CA LYS A 133 2.84 -25.57 -13.92
C LYS A 133 3.99 -26.37 -14.53
N LYS A 134 4.19 -26.29 -15.86
CA LYS A 134 5.30 -26.94 -16.56
C LYS A 134 6.68 -26.38 -16.17
N ASN A 135 6.74 -25.12 -15.77
CA ASN A 135 7.98 -24.41 -15.43
C ASN A 135 8.27 -24.54 -13.92
N ARG A 136 8.42 -25.77 -13.43
CA ARG A 136 8.60 -26.06 -11.99
C ARG A 136 9.80 -25.34 -11.38
N ARG A 137 10.88 -25.14 -12.13
CA ARG A 137 12.08 -24.44 -11.66
C ARG A 137 11.77 -22.98 -11.36
N ASN A 138 11.23 -22.24 -12.32
CA ASN A 138 10.87 -20.84 -12.13
C ASN A 138 9.89 -20.65 -10.98
N ARG A 139 8.92 -21.54 -10.83
CA ARG A 139 7.98 -21.50 -9.70
C ARG A 139 8.68 -21.71 -8.35
N LYS A 140 9.60 -22.66 -8.28
CA LYS A 140 10.38 -22.92 -7.06
C LYS A 140 11.24 -21.70 -6.70
N ASP A 141 11.93 -21.14 -7.69
CA ASP A 141 12.81 -19.98 -7.49
C ASP A 141 12.00 -18.74 -7.08
N ALA A 142 10.91 -18.43 -7.76
CA ALA A 142 10.00 -17.34 -7.41
C ALA A 142 9.35 -17.51 -6.03
N GLY A 143 8.98 -18.74 -5.67
CA GLY A 143 8.42 -19.05 -4.36
C GLY A 143 9.43 -18.90 -3.22
N ALA A 144 10.68 -19.34 -3.44
CA ALA A 144 11.76 -19.18 -2.47
C ALA A 144 12.13 -17.70 -2.27
N GLU A 145 12.16 -16.94 -3.36
CA GLU A 145 12.45 -15.51 -3.30
C GLU A 145 11.34 -14.72 -2.59
N ALA A 146 10.08 -15.05 -2.86
CA ALA A 146 8.95 -14.44 -2.14
C ALA A 146 9.02 -14.72 -0.63
N GLU A 147 9.40 -15.94 -0.22
CA GLU A 147 9.60 -16.26 1.20
C GLU A 147 10.73 -15.45 1.83
N ARG A 148 11.86 -15.35 1.11
CA ARG A 148 13.01 -14.58 1.59
C ARG A 148 12.64 -13.12 1.81
N ILE A 149 11.98 -12.51 0.83
CA ILE A 149 11.51 -11.12 0.91
C ILE A 149 10.50 -10.97 2.07
N ALA A 150 9.53 -11.87 2.19
CA ALA A 150 8.54 -11.80 3.26
C ALA A 150 9.16 -11.93 4.65
N LYS A 151 10.22 -12.75 4.79
CA LYS A 151 10.98 -12.90 6.04
C LYS A 151 11.75 -11.61 6.39
N ASP A 152 12.43 -11.03 5.38
CA ASP A 152 13.15 -9.77 5.55
C ASP A 152 12.19 -8.67 6.01
N MET A 153 11.02 -8.55 5.36
CA MET A 153 9.98 -7.58 5.73
C MET A 153 9.46 -7.80 7.15
N ALA A 154 9.17 -9.04 7.53
CA ALA A 154 8.67 -9.36 8.86
C ALA A 154 9.69 -9.00 9.96
N ALA A 155 10.98 -9.18 9.70
CA ALA A 155 12.05 -8.79 10.62
C ALA A 155 12.08 -7.27 10.84
N PHE A 156 11.82 -6.47 9.79
CA PHE A 156 11.73 -5.00 9.91
C PHE A 156 10.49 -4.52 10.68
N MET A 157 9.38 -5.25 10.55
CA MET A 157 8.10 -4.84 11.16
C MET A 157 7.97 -5.29 12.62
N GLY A 158 8.78 -6.25 13.06
CA GLY A 158 8.75 -6.83 14.42
C GLY A 158 9.75 -6.24 15.41
N GLY A 159 10.59 -5.31 14.95
CA GLY A 159 11.49 -4.49 15.78
C GLY A 159 10.87 -3.15 16.05
#